data_b2293089a2c69652acd31da2429d952f
#
_entry.id   b2293089a2c69652acd31da2429d952f
#
_cell.length_a   1.000
_cell.length_b   1.000
_cell.length_c   1.000
_cell.angle_alpha   90.00
_cell.angle_beta   90.00
_cell.angle_gamma   90.00
#
_symmetry.space_group_name_H-M   'P 1'
#
loop_
_entity.id
_entity.type
_entity.pdbx_description
1 polymer ?
#
loop_
_entity_poly.entity_id
_entity_poly.type
_entity_poly.pdbx_seq_one_letter_code
_entity_poly.pdbx_strand_id
1 'polypeptide(L)' 'MATQTETIQVGGVRCERCVMRLAHALEGHEGLEAANATLMGQVSLAWNDEQTSREAILERLAKAGFPELAAV' A
#
# COMPACT_ATOMS: atom_id res chain seq x y z
N MET A 1 -3.51 4.28 -20.90
CA MET A 1 -2.88 3.68 -19.71
C MET A 1 -2.50 4.78 -18.74
N ALA A 2 -3.01 4.71 -17.55
CA ALA A 2 -2.75 5.71 -16.55
C ALA A 2 -2.17 5.06 -15.30
N THR A 3 -0.87 5.27 -15.07
CA THR A 3 -0.26 4.86 -13.82
C THR A 3 -0.48 5.97 -12.81
N GLN A 4 -1.11 5.61 -11.71
CA GLN A 4 -1.33 6.53 -10.60
C GLN A 4 -0.29 6.28 -9.52
N THR A 5 0.14 7.32 -8.86
CA THR A 5 1.06 7.21 -7.73
C THR A 5 0.50 7.99 -6.56
N GLU A 6 0.69 7.47 -5.36
CA GLU A 6 0.23 8.14 -4.15
C GLU A 6 1.06 7.68 -2.96
N THR A 7 1.25 8.57 -2.01
CA THR A 7 1.87 8.24 -0.73
C THR A 7 0.81 8.39 0.34
N ILE A 8 0.67 7.37 1.17
CA ILE A 8 -0.31 7.37 2.25
C ILE A 8 0.37 7.04 3.57
N GLN A 9 -0.30 7.38 4.67
CA GLN A 9 0.12 7.03 6.02
C GLN A 9 -0.76 5.89 6.50
N VAL A 10 -0.15 4.80 6.97
CA VAL A 10 -0.89 3.66 7.50
C VAL A 10 -0.51 3.42 8.95
N GLY A 11 -1.40 2.76 9.69
CA GLY A 11 -1.13 2.33 11.05
C GLY A 11 -0.55 0.92 11.09
N GLY A 12 -0.06 0.51 12.24
CA GLY A 12 0.39 -0.87 12.47
C GLY A 12 1.84 -1.15 12.10
N VAL A 13 2.53 -0.23 11.47
CA VAL A 13 3.94 -0.42 11.12
C VAL A 13 4.79 -0.02 12.32
N ARG A 14 5.49 -0.99 12.90
CA ARG A 14 6.31 -0.77 14.10
C ARG A 14 7.76 -1.19 13.95
N CYS A 15 8.07 -2.04 12.95
CA CYS A 15 9.42 -2.55 12.74
C CYS A 15 9.53 -3.08 11.32
N GLU A 16 10.73 -3.55 10.97
CA GLU A 16 10.98 -4.07 9.64
C GLU A 16 10.06 -5.25 9.27
N ARG A 17 9.69 -6.07 10.25
CA ARG A 17 8.79 -7.19 10.00
C ARG A 17 7.44 -6.71 9.52
N CYS A 18 6.97 -5.59 10.06
CA CYS A 18 5.71 -5.01 9.63
C CYS A 18 5.81 -4.51 8.19
N VAL A 19 6.93 -3.89 7.84
CA VAL A 19 7.16 -3.45 6.47
C VAL A 19 7.14 -4.64 5.52
N MET A 20 7.78 -5.74 5.88
CA MET A 20 7.77 -6.94 5.07
C MET A 20 6.37 -7.54 4.94
N ARG A 21 5.61 -7.57 6.02
CA ARG A 21 4.22 -8.03 5.98
C ARG A 21 3.37 -7.20 5.05
N LEU A 22 3.55 -5.90 5.10
CA LEU A 22 2.83 -4.97 4.25
C LEU A 22 3.15 -5.25 2.78
N ALA A 23 4.42 -5.42 2.46
CA ALA A 23 4.85 -5.74 1.11
C ALA A 23 4.24 -7.05 0.65
N HIS A 24 4.24 -8.08 1.50
CA HIS A 24 3.63 -9.37 1.19
C HIS A 24 2.12 -9.25 0.98
N ALA A 25 1.46 -8.41 1.75
CA ALA A 25 0.01 -8.21 1.62
C ALA A 25 -0.35 -7.66 0.24
N LEU A 26 0.53 -6.87 -0.34
CA LEU A 26 0.30 -6.28 -1.66
C LEU A 26 0.91 -7.12 -2.79
N GLU A 27 1.73 -8.11 -2.46
CA GLU A 27 2.35 -8.97 -3.45
C GLU A 27 1.28 -9.74 -4.20
N GLY A 28 1.39 -9.77 -5.52
CA GLY A 28 0.42 -10.44 -6.35
C GLY A 28 -0.87 -9.67 -6.60
N HIS A 29 -0.99 -8.46 -6.07
CA HIS A 29 -2.16 -7.63 -6.35
C HIS A 29 -2.11 -7.16 -7.80
N GLU A 30 -3.08 -7.62 -8.59
CA GLU A 30 -3.12 -7.30 -10.00
C GLU A 30 -3.30 -5.81 -10.23
N GLY A 31 -2.48 -5.25 -11.09
CA GLY A 31 -2.52 -3.83 -11.40
C GLY A 31 -1.59 -2.98 -10.55
N LEU A 32 -1.07 -3.51 -9.45
CA LEU A 32 -0.12 -2.79 -8.61
C LEU A 32 1.27 -2.93 -9.21
N GLU A 33 1.88 -1.81 -9.57
CA GLU A 33 3.18 -1.81 -10.23
C GLU A 33 4.33 -1.69 -9.24
N ALA A 34 4.15 -0.93 -8.17
CA ALA A 34 5.18 -0.77 -7.15
C ALA A 34 4.56 -0.38 -5.82
N ALA A 35 5.19 -0.80 -4.75
CA ALA A 35 4.79 -0.42 -3.41
C ALA A 35 6.03 -0.40 -2.52
N ASN A 36 6.22 0.70 -1.82
CA ASN A 36 7.33 0.87 -0.87
C ASN A 36 6.77 1.37 0.44
N ALA A 37 7.28 0.84 1.54
CA ALA A 37 6.86 1.24 2.86
C ALA A 37 8.08 1.65 3.69
N THR A 38 7.89 2.59 4.60
CA THR A 38 8.92 3.02 5.52
C THR A 38 8.55 2.62 6.94
N LEU A 39 9.53 2.66 7.83
CA LEU A 39 9.29 2.38 9.25
C LEU A 39 8.41 3.45 9.91
N MET A 40 8.24 4.57 9.25
CA MET A 40 7.37 5.64 9.73
C MET A 40 5.90 5.42 9.36
N GLY A 41 5.61 4.34 8.65
CA GLY A 41 4.25 4.05 8.24
C GLY A 41 3.83 4.73 6.95
N GLN A 42 4.76 5.33 6.23
CA GLN A 42 4.47 5.93 4.92
C GLN A 42 4.57 4.87 3.84
N VAL A 43 3.56 4.77 3.00
CA VAL A 43 3.52 3.81 1.92
C VAL A 43 3.38 4.55 0.61
N SER A 44 4.34 4.35 -0.29
CA SER A 44 4.30 4.90 -1.63
C SER A 44 3.79 3.83 -2.57
N LEU A 45 2.74 4.11 -3.30
CA LEU A 45 2.07 3.17 -4.19
C LEU A 45 2.11 3.67 -5.62
N ALA A 46 2.27 2.74 -6.55
CA ALA A 46 2.11 3.02 -7.97
C ALA A 46 1.26 1.89 -8.56
N TRP A 47 0.19 2.24 -9.23
CA TRP A 47 -0.72 1.24 -9.79
C TRP A 47 -1.28 1.70 -11.13
N ASN A 48 -1.78 0.72 -11.90
CA ASN A 48 -2.48 0.97 -13.13
C ASN A 48 -3.97 1.09 -12.83
N ASP A 49 -4.54 2.28 -12.99
CA ASP A 49 -5.92 2.52 -12.61
C ASP A 49 -6.94 1.85 -13.54
N GLU A 50 -6.50 1.26 -14.62
CA GLU A 50 -7.35 0.45 -15.48
C GLU A 50 -7.54 -0.97 -14.93
N GLN A 51 -6.62 -1.43 -14.06
CA GLN A 51 -6.65 -2.78 -13.51
C GLN A 51 -7.02 -2.82 -12.03
N THR A 52 -6.73 -1.76 -11.30
CA THR A 52 -7.05 -1.69 -9.88
C THR A 52 -7.36 -0.25 -9.50
N SER A 53 -7.67 -0.04 -8.24
CA SER A 53 -7.96 1.30 -7.74
C SER A 53 -7.30 1.50 -6.39
N ARG A 54 -7.19 2.75 -5.99
CA ARG A 54 -6.69 3.13 -4.67
C ARG A 54 -7.48 2.41 -3.57
N GLU A 55 -8.79 2.38 -3.70
CA GLU A 55 -9.65 1.76 -2.70
C GLU A 55 -9.40 0.26 -2.56
N ALA A 56 -9.18 -0.43 -3.66
CA ALA A 56 -8.89 -1.86 -3.63
C ALA A 56 -7.57 -2.13 -2.92
N ILE A 57 -6.56 -1.32 -3.19
CA ILE A 57 -5.25 -1.44 -2.54
C ILE A 57 -5.37 -1.17 -1.04
N LEU A 58 -6.07 -0.11 -0.67
CA LEU A 58 -6.26 0.25 0.72
C LEU A 58 -7.04 -0.81 1.49
N GLU A 59 -8.01 -1.43 0.83
CA GLU A 59 -8.76 -2.52 1.44
C GLU A 59 -7.85 -3.71 1.77
N ARG A 60 -6.94 -4.04 0.86
CA ARG A 60 -5.99 -5.12 1.13
C ARG A 60 -5.07 -4.78 2.29
N LEU A 61 -4.62 -3.53 2.36
CA LEU A 61 -3.79 -3.08 3.48
C LEU A 61 -4.55 -3.15 4.80
N ALA A 62 -5.80 -2.74 4.81
CA ALA A 62 -6.63 -2.78 6.01
C ALA A 62 -6.83 -4.22 6.49
N LYS A 63 -7.06 -5.14 5.57
CA LYS A 63 -7.22 -6.56 5.90
C LYS A 63 -5.93 -7.17 6.45
N ALA A 64 -4.80 -6.65 6.05
CA ALA A 64 -3.51 -7.10 6.55
C ALA A 64 -3.13 -6.47 7.90
N GLY A 65 -3.94 -5.56 8.41
CA GLY A 65 -3.68 -4.89 9.67
C GLY A 65 -3.01 -3.53 9.54
N PHE A 66 -3.04 -2.94 8.35
CA PHE A 66 -2.42 -1.64 8.09
C PHE A 66 -3.44 -0.64 7.54
N PRO A 67 -4.38 -0.19 8.39
CA PRO A 67 -5.41 0.74 7.92
C PRO A 67 -4.81 2.09 7.56
N GLU A 68 -5.41 2.73 6.57
CA GLU A 68 -5.01 4.08 6.18
C GLU A 68 -5.35 5.05 7.30
N LEU A 69 -4.39 5.89 7.68
CA LEU A 69 -4.60 6.93 8.67
C LEU A 69 -4.81 8.27 8.01
N ALA A 70 -4.02 8.59 6.98
CA ALA A 70 -4.13 9.86 6.29
C ALA A 70 -3.39 9.80 4.97
N ALA A 71 -3.78 10.66 4.03
CA ALA A 71 -3.01 10.87 2.81
C ALA A 71 -1.86 11.84 3.14
N VAL A 72 -0.71 11.58 2.57
CA VAL A 72 0.48 12.40 2.76
C VAL A 72 0.65 13.37 1.60
#